data_1fafdf5f96875a2397fbf727a7bf89c3
#
_entry.id   1fafdf5f96875a2397fbf727a7bf89c3
#
_cell.length_a   1.000
_cell.length_b   1.000
_cell.length_c   1.000
_cell.angle_alpha   90.00
_cell.angle_beta   90.00
_cell.angle_gamma   90.00
#
_symmetry.space_group_name_H-M   'P 1'
#
loop_
_entity.id
_entity.type
_entity.pdbx_description
1 polymer ?
#
loop_
_entity_poly.entity_id
_entity_poly.type
_entity_poly.pdbx_seq_one_letter_code
_entity_poly.pdbx_strand_id
1 'polypeptide(L)'
;MKRLAAIVFAALLLSFMVCGCKKTETDPSGRVPRTDGGQSGVPADFWYGKELRICTASDTAAAQDLFAQENDAMQGEPIYDAVRKREKILRTEYGITTALVEKNTATQSAYAYLSRGIKAGDAAFDCLVTDGTTAYALAQQGMLCDFSEIDSLDLERDFWESAVQRQLTLGGAVYFLTGDFTSYDDRATQLIAFSKELWSQYADLLGCDTPYTLVESGDWTLPAMLSAAELVASQRHATDADGARYGCAVTDASLSGFLLGADVHIVSANAAGEQSLCFPGARTDTAWNQLMQFFTSGAVVNRSAVSDFKMDAFQNGRTLFYTDTIGGIIAMRALRSDFSFGILPYPKLDSAQSGYFAASDSSEAVFLCMPISCADSAKVGQALSAFAYVSSQTLTPAFYEKVLYGASVRDEESE
;
A
#
# COMPACT_ATOMS: atom_id res chain seq x y z
N MET A 1 -34.31 -10.37 51.24
CA MET A 1 -33.66 -9.70 50.12
C MET A 1 -32.14 -9.98 50.00
N LYS A 2 -31.32 -9.91 51.07
CA LYS A 2 -29.88 -10.17 51.03
C LYS A 2 -29.47 -11.62 50.63
N ARG A 3 -30.29 -12.63 50.89
CA ARG A 3 -30.01 -14.03 50.48
C ARG A 3 -30.34 -14.33 49.01
N LEU A 4 -31.31 -13.62 48.44
CA LEU A 4 -31.63 -13.77 46.98
C LEU A 4 -30.57 -13.12 46.10
N ALA A 5 -30.01 -11.99 46.50
CA ALA A 5 -28.94 -11.30 45.81
C ALA A 5 -27.62 -12.11 45.77
N ALA A 6 -27.34 -12.88 46.84
CA ALA A 6 -26.16 -13.75 46.91
C ALA A 6 -26.27 -14.96 45.99
N ILE A 7 -27.47 -15.50 45.78
CA ILE A 7 -27.72 -16.65 44.91
C ILE A 7 -27.67 -16.23 43.44
N VAL A 8 -28.16 -15.02 43.09
CA VAL A 8 -28.07 -14.47 41.73
C VAL A 8 -26.62 -14.12 41.37
N PHE A 9 -25.83 -13.59 42.31
CA PHE A 9 -24.43 -13.29 42.11
C PHE A 9 -23.56 -14.54 41.98
N ALA A 10 -23.86 -15.62 42.72
CA ALA A 10 -23.20 -16.91 42.60
C ALA A 10 -23.56 -17.64 41.27
N ALA A 11 -24.78 -17.47 40.76
CA ALA A 11 -25.21 -18.02 39.47
C ALA A 11 -24.57 -17.27 38.30
N LEU A 12 -24.33 -15.95 38.43
CA LEU A 12 -23.60 -15.15 37.45
C LEU A 12 -22.08 -15.43 37.42
N LEU A 13 -21.48 -15.79 38.55
CA LEU A 13 -20.07 -16.16 38.62
C LEU A 13 -19.81 -17.60 38.10
N LEU A 14 -20.82 -18.49 38.18
CA LEU A 14 -20.73 -19.86 37.61
C LEU A 14 -20.92 -19.87 36.08
N SER A 15 -21.56 -18.88 35.50
CA SER A 15 -21.70 -18.78 34.04
C SER A 15 -20.42 -18.26 33.31
N PHE A 16 -19.42 -17.75 34.04
CA PHE A 16 -18.12 -17.34 33.49
C PHE A 16 -17.01 -18.41 33.59
N MET A 17 -17.28 -19.58 34.18
CA MET A 17 -16.26 -20.63 34.30
C MET A 17 -16.41 -21.77 33.28
N VAL A 18 -17.20 -21.59 32.24
CA VAL A 18 -17.23 -22.57 31.12
C VAL A 18 -16.62 -21.88 29.87
N CYS A 19 -15.44 -21.26 30.04
CA CYS A 19 -14.53 -21.09 28.93
C CYS A 19 -13.63 -22.35 28.89
N GLY A 20 -14.27 -23.51 28.63
CA GLY A 20 -13.55 -24.69 28.29
C GLY A 20 -12.78 -24.42 27.00
N CYS A 21 -11.48 -24.63 27.01
CA CYS A 21 -10.72 -24.83 25.79
C CYS A 21 -11.49 -25.83 24.93
N LYS A 22 -12.21 -25.35 23.89
CA LYS A 22 -12.69 -26.23 22.85
C LYS A 22 -11.45 -26.93 22.31
N LYS A 23 -11.26 -28.20 22.61
CA LYS A 23 -10.38 -29.05 21.83
C LYS A 23 -10.85 -28.86 20.39
N THR A 24 -9.97 -28.33 19.56
CA THR A 24 -10.22 -28.22 18.12
C THR A 24 -10.45 -29.68 17.67
N GLU A 25 -11.69 -30.03 17.35
CA GLU A 25 -12.01 -31.36 16.80
C GLU A 25 -11.31 -31.38 15.42
N THR A 26 -10.25 -32.15 15.33
CA THR A 26 -9.66 -32.50 14.04
C THR A 26 -10.53 -33.58 13.41
N ASP A 27 -10.82 -33.43 12.12
CA ASP A 27 -11.49 -34.48 11.36
C ASP A 27 -10.62 -35.77 11.34
N PRO A 28 -11.15 -36.90 10.88
CA PRO A 28 -10.40 -38.16 10.80
C PRO A 28 -9.12 -38.08 9.96
N SER A 29 -8.96 -37.06 9.11
CA SER A 29 -7.77 -36.78 8.31
C SER A 29 -6.75 -35.90 9.03
N GLY A 30 -7.03 -35.44 10.25
CA GLY A 30 -6.16 -34.58 11.04
C GLY A 30 -6.26 -33.10 10.68
N ARG A 31 -7.23 -32.68 9.86
CA ARG A 31 -7.45 -31.31 9.46
C ARG A 31 -8.14 -30.51 10.56
N VAL A 32 -7.77 -29.26 10.71
CA VAL A 32 -8.46 -28.31 11.58
C VAL A 32 -9.63 -27.70 10.79
N PRO A 33 -10.88 -27.72 11.34
CA PRO A 33 -12.00 -27.03 10.71
C PRO A 33 -11.68 -25.55 10.54
N ARG A 34 -12.03 -25.01 9.37
CA ARG A 34 -11.83 -23.58 9.10
C ARG A 34 -12.78 -22.72 9.91
N THR A 35 -12.30 -21.54 10.29
CA THR A 35 -13.04 -20.58 11.11
C THR A 35 -13.57 -19.40 10.30
N ASP A 36 -13.25 -19.35 9.00
CA ASP A 36 -13.58 -18.23 8.11
C ASP A 36 -15.06 -18.11 7.72
N GLY A 37 -15.87 -19.15 7.95
CA GLY A 37 -17.30 -19.15 7.60
C GLY A 37 -17.56 -18.98 6.09
N GLY A 38 -16.55 -19.24 5.23
CA GLY A 38 -16.62 -19.02 3.78
C GLY A 38 -16.21 -17.63 3.32
N GLN A 39 -15.73 -16.77 4.21
CA GLN A 39 -15.29 -15.41 3.89
C GLN A 39 -14.06 -15.38 2.96
N SER A 40 -13.23 -16.40 2.98
CA SER A 40 -12.12 -16.55 2.03
C SER A 40 -12.54 -16.77 0.57
N GLY A 41 -13.83 -17.07 0.32
CA GLY A 41 -14.31 -17.47 -1.01
C GLY A 41 -13.89 -18.89 -1.42
N VAL A 42 -13.20 -19.63 -0.54
CA VAL A 42 -12.65 -20.96 -0.84
C VAL A 42 -13.62 -22.04 -0.33
N PRO A 43 -13.90 -23.14 -1.09
CA PRO A 43 -14.76 -24.21 -0.67
C PRO A 43 -14.38 -24.80 0.71
N ALA A 44 -15.37 -25.22 1.51
CA ALA A 44 -15.13 -25.68 2.88
C ALA A 44 -14.22 -26.91 2.96
N ASP A 45 -14.23 -27.76 1.95
CA ASP A 45 -13.42 -28.97 1.81
C ASP A 45 -12.07 -28.74 1.12
N PHE A 46 -11.78 -27.50 0.72
CA PHE A 46 -10.50 -27.18 0.07
C PHE A 46 -9.32 -27.48 0.98
N TRP A 47 -8.35 -28.17 0.41
CA TRP A 47 -7.07 -28.44 1.03
C TRP A 47 -5.97 -28.44 -0.03
N TYR A 48 -5.03 -27.49 0.07
CA TYR A 48 -3.97 -27.37 -0.92
C TYR A 48 -2.99 -28.54 -0.88
N GLY A 49 -2.50 -28.86 0.30
CA GLY A 49 -1.70 -30.07 0.56
C GLY A 49 -0.29 -30.07 -0.01
N LYS A 50 0.22 -28.91 -0.43
CA LYS A 50 1.57 -28.73 -0.99
C LYS A 50 2.12 -27.34 -0.70
N GLU A 51 3.33 -27.04 -1.17
CA GLU A 51 3.90 -25.70 -1.13
C GLU A 51 3.28 -24.81 -2.21
N LEU A 52 2.92 -23.57 -1.84
CA LEU A 52 2.62 -22.48 -2.74
C LEU A 52 3.94 -21.71 -2.98
N ARG A 53 4.51 -21.91 -4.16
CA ARG A 53 5.80 -21.33 -4.53
C ARG A 53 5.62 -19.95 -5.14
N ILE A 54 6.05 -18.92 -4.42
CA ILE A 54 5.92 -17.52 -4.81
C ILE A 54 7.29 -17.02 -5.26
N CYS A 55 7.42 -16.62 -6.53
CA CYS A 55 8.64 -16.00 -7.03
C CYS A 55 8.60 -14.49 -6.78
N THR A 56 9.59 -13.95 -6.09
CA THR A 56 9.77 -12.50 -6.00
C THR A 56 10.88 -12.08 -6.94
N ALA A 57 10.56 -11.13 -7.81
CA ALA A 57 11.52 -10.55 -8.75
C ALA A 57 11.70 -9.04 -8.55
N SER A 58 11.03 -8.47 -7.59
CA SER A 58 11.25 -7.14 -7.05
C SER A 58 12.11 -7.19 -5.78
N ASP A 59 12.46 -6.05 -5.26
CA ASP A 59 13.42 -5.88 -4.17
C ASP A 59 13.09 -6.73 -2.93
N THR A 60 14.11 -7.04 -2.16
CA THR A 60 14.08 -7.89 -0.95
C THR A 60 13.05 -7.48 0.11
N ALA A 61 12.60 -6.22 0.11
CA ALA A 61 11.63 -5.72 1.08
C ALA A 61 10.25 -6.38 0.92
N ALA A 62 9.73 -6.54 -0.31
CA ALA A 62 8.45 -7.21 -0.52
C ALA A 62 8.46 -8.68 -0.08
N ALA A 63 9.62 -9.33 -0.09
CA ALA A 63 9.77 -10.70 0.38
C ALA A 63 9.46 -10.85 1.87
N GLN A 64 9.68 -9.82 2.69
CA GLN A 64 9.41 -9.85 4.14
C GLN A 64 7.91 -9.93 4.44
N ASP A 65 7.07 -9.31 3.63
CA ASP A 65 5.62 -9.40 3.76
C ASP A 65 5.06 -10.74 3.27
N LEU A 66 5.77 -11.39 2.34
CA LEU A 66 5.33 -12.64 1.73
C LEU A 66 5.77 -13.87 2.51
N PHE A 67 6.92 -13.78 3.21
CA PHE A 67 7.52 -14.93 3.85
C PHE A 67 8.36 -14.53 5.06
N ALA A 68 8.20 -15.22 6.20
CA ALA A 68 9.01 -15.01 7.39
C ALA A 68 9.85 -16.25 7.67
N GLN A 69 11.16 -16.16 7.40
CA GLN A 69 12.11 -17.16 7.87
C GLN A 69 12.19 -17.16 9.41
N GLU A 70 12.42 -18.32 10.01
CA GLU A 70 12.62 -18.38 11.46
C GLU A 70 13.82 -17.54 11.88
N ASN A 71 13.56 -16.50 12.66
CA ASN A 71 14.56 -15.58 13.17
C ASN A 71 14.13 -15.03 14.54
N ASP A 72 14.75 -15.54 15.59
CA ASP A 72 14.41 -15.13 16.96
C ASP A 72 14.67 -13.63 17.21
N ALA A 73 15.58 -13.02 16.47
CA ALA A 73 15.86 -11.58 16.59
C ALA A 73 14.74 -10.69 16.04
N MET A 74 13.84 -11.23 15.21
CA MET A 74 12.71 -10.52 14.62
C MET A 74 11.42 -10.70 15.43
N GLN A 75 11.41 -11.52 16.47
CA GLN A 75 10.25 -11.71 17.33
C GLN A 75 9.87 -10.38 18.02
N GLY A 76 8.60 -10.02 17.93
CA GLY A 76 8.09 -8.74 18.41
C GLY A 76 8.00 -7.65 17.34
N GLU A 77 8.62 -7.87 16.17
CA GLU A 77 8.42 -6.97 15.01
C GLU A 77 7.04 -7.21 14.39
N PRO A 78 6.17 -6.18 14.29
CA PRO A 78 4.75 -6.36 13.95
C PRO A 78 4.49 -7.11 12.66
N ILE A 79 5.21 -6.80 11.60
CA ILE A 79 5.05 -7.45 10.28
C ILE A 79 5.52 -8.89 10.33
N TYR A 80 6.69 -9.14 10.93
CA TYR A 80 7.22 -10.50 11.08
C TYR A 80 6.25 -11.41 11.84
N ASP A 81 5.74 -10.95 12.98
CA ASP A 81 4.79 -11.70 13.81
C ASP A 81 3.47 -11.97 13.07
N ALA A 82 2.99 -10.98 12.30
CA ALA A 82 1.79 -11.12 11.49
C ALA A 82 1.95 -12.15 10.37
N VAL A 83 3.07 -12.13 9.66
CA VAL A 83 3.40 -13.11 8.60
C VAL A 83 3.53 -14.50 9.19
N ARG A 84 4.20 -14.67 10.34
CA ARG A 84 4.28 -15.96 11.05
C ARG A 84 2.90 -16.48 11.47
N LYS A 85 2.01 -15.58 11.93
CA LYS A 85 0.63 -15.92 12.27
C LYS A 85 -0.14 -16.39 11.03
N ARG A 86 -0.02 -15.66 9.90
CA ARG A 86 -0.60 -16.04 8.61
C ARG A 86 -0.14 -17.42 8.17
N GLU A 87 1.16 -17.69 8.13
CA GLU A 87 1.72 -18.97 7.73
C GLU A 87 1.18 -20.13 8.57
N LYS A 88 1.02 -19.92 9.89
CA LYS A 88 0.45 -20.91 10.78
C LYS A 88 -1.00 -21.24 10.40
N ILE A 89 -1.84 -20.21 10.17
CA ILE A 89 -3.26 -20.38 9.79
C ILE A 89 -3.35 -21.09 8.43
N LEU A 90 -2.61 -20.60 7.43
CA LEU A 90 -2.59 -21.18 6.09
C LEU A 90 -2.24 -22.66 6.11
N ARG A 91 -1.24 -23.05 6.90
CA ARG A 91 -0.84 -24.45 7.04
C ARG A 91 -1.90 -25.30 7.74
N THR A 92 -2.49 -24.80 8.83
CA THR A 92 -3.40 -25.60 9.65
C THR A 92 -4.82 -25.68 9.11
N GLU A 93 -5.32 -24.63 8.45
CA GLU A 93 -6.70 -24.55 7.98
C GLU A 93 -6.85 -24.83 6.47
N TYR A 94 -5.82 -24.51 5.67
CA TYR A 94 -5.87 -24.64 4.22
C TYR A 94 -4.86 -25.63 3.63
N GLY A 95 -3.95 -26.16 4.44
CA GLY A 95 -2.88 -27.05 3.98
C GLY A 95 -1.87 -26.36 3.07
N ILE A 96 -1.74 -25.03 3.17
CA ILE A 96 -0.83 -24.23 2.39
C ILE A 96 0.47 -24.04 3.20
N THR A 97 1.59 -24.44 2.63
CA THR A 97 2.92 -24.02 3.06
C THR A 97 3.48 -23.09 2.00
N THR A 98 3.95 -21.93 2.38
CA THR A 98 4.54 -20.98 1.44
C THR A 98 6.02 -21.26 1.23
N ALA A 99 6.50 -21.16 0.01
CA ALA A 99 7.91 -21.24 -0.34
C ALA A 99 8.31 -20.06 -1.22
N LEU A 100 9.32 -19.31 -0.78
CA LEU A 100 9.87 -18.19 -1.53
C LEU A 100 10.87 -18.68 -2.57
N VAL A 101 10.67 -18.30 -3.82
CA VAL A 101 11.61 -18.49 -4.92
C VAL A 101 12.27 -17.15 -5.23
N GLU A 102 13.47 -16.93 -4.67
CA GLU A 102 14.18 -15.69 -4.89
C GLU A 102 14.90 -15.66 -6.24
N LYS A 103 14.74 -14.55 -6.95
CA LYS A 103 15.58 -14.28 -8.10
C LYS A 103 16.97 -13.88 -7.66
N ASN A 104 17.98 -14.47 -8.26
CA ASN A 104 19.35 -13.94 -8.17
C ASN A 104 19.47 -12.68 -9.05
N THR A 105 19.31 -11.50 -8.45
CA THR A 105 19.22 -10.20 -9.13
C THR A 105 20.55 -9.67 -9.65
N ALA A 106 21.69 -10.26 -9.26
CA ALA A 106 23.00 -9.70 -9.53
C ALA A 106 23.39 -9.68 -11.03
N THR A 107 22.71 -10.44 -11.88
CA THR A 107 23.15 -10.66 -13.26
C THR A 107 22.11 -10.43 -14.36
N GLN A 108 20.84 -10.24 -14.03
CA GLN A 108 19.78 -10.04 -15.03
C GLN A 108 18.54 -9.31 -14.48
N SER A 109 17.80 -8.60 -15.35
CA SER A 109 16.56 -7.95 -14.98
C SER A 109 15.47 -8.95 -14.55
N ALA A 110 14.48 -8.47 -13.78
CA ALA A 110 13.32 -9.27 -13.38
C ALA A 110 12.61 -9.88 -14.57
N TYR A 111 12.31 -9.07 -15.59
CA TYR A 111 11.69 -9.52 -16.83
C TYR A 111 12.48 -10.64 -17.53
N ALA A 112 13.80 -10.49 -17.67
CA ALA A 112 14.64 -11.49 -18.35
C ALA A 112 14.68 -12.83 -17.62
N TYR A 113 14.66 -12.79 -16.28
CA TYR A 113 14.59 -13.99 -15.45
C TYR A 113 13.24 -14.69 -15.60
N LEU A 114 12.15 -13.98 -15.34
CA LEU A 114 10.81 -14.52 -15.36
C LEU A 114 10.40 -15.01 -16.75
N SER A 115 10.64 -14.20 -17.80
CA SER A 115 10.27 -14.57 -19.16
C SER A 115 11.00 -15.83 -19.67
N ARG A 116 12.24 -16.05 -19.23
CA ARG A 116 12.98 -17.26 -19.56
C ARG A 116 12.37 -18.50 -18.89
N GLY A 117 12.08 -18.44 -17.60
CA GLY A 117 11.46 -19.55 -16.87
C GLY A 117 10.09 -19.91 -17.42
N ILE A 118 9.23 -18.91 -17.66
CA ILE A 118 7.89 -19.10 -18.21
C ILE A 118 7.94 -19.74 -19.62
N LYS A 119 8.81 -19.22 -20.51
CA LYS A 119 8.98 -19.76 -21.87
C LYS A 119 9.54 -21.18 -21.90
N ALA A 120 10.37 -21.51 -20.92
CA ALA A 120 10.90 -22.86 -20.78
C ALA A 120 9.85 -23.87 -20.27
N GLY A 121 8.67 -23.39 -19.87
CA GLY A 121 7.66 -24.22 -19.20
C GLY A 121 8.15 -24.69 -17.81
N ASP A 122 9.10 -23.95 -17.23
CA ASP A 122 9.66 -24.28 -15.94
C ASP A 122 8.62 -23.95 -14.86
N ALA A 123 8.06 -25.00 -14.25
CA ALA A 123 7.12 -24.91 -13.16
C ALA A 123 7.83 -24.67 -11.81
N ALA A 124 8.92 -23.89 -11.79
CA ALA A 124 9.68 -23.60 -10.58
C ALA A 124 8.86 -22.81 -9.54
N PHE A 125 7.87 -22.05 -9.99
CA PHE A 125 6.97 -21.27 -9.14
C PHE A 125 5.52 -21.33 -9.63
N ASP A 126 4.57 -21.16 -8.72
CA ASP A 126 3.13 -21.21 -9.00
C ASP A 126 2.56 -19.79 -9.30
N CYS A 127 3.12 -18.79 -8.66
CA CYS A 127 2.81 -17.37 -8.89
C CYS A 127 4.07 -16.52 -8.72
N LEU A 128 3.97 -15.25 -9.09
CA LEU A 128 5.07 -14.30 -8.96
C LEU A 128 4.56 -12.95 -8.42
N VAL A 129 5.44 -12.26 -7.71
CA VAL A 129 5.24 -10.88 -7.24
C VAL A 129 6.35 -10.03 -7.83
N THR A 130 5.97 -8.99 -8.57
CA THR A 130 6.92 -8.14 -9.30
C THR A 130 6.40 -6.71 -9.44
N ASP A 131 7.27 -5.79 -9.87
CA ASP A 131 6.90 -4.40 -10.17
C ASP A 131 5.97 -4.29 -11.39
N GLY A 132 5.28 -3.15 -11.50
CA GLY A 132 4.28 -2.92 -12.55
C GLY A 132 4.86 -2.94 -13.96
N THR A 133 6.09 -2.46 -14.17
CA THR A 133 6.75 -2.46 -15.48
C THR A 133 7.00 -3.88 -15.98
N THR A 134 7.53 -4.72 -15.10
CA THR A 134 7.81 -6.13 -15.39
C THR A 134 6.49 -6.91 -15.61
N ALA A 135 5.50 -6.72 -14.75
CA ALA A 135 4.20 -7.37 -14.87
C ALA A 135 3.52 -7.02 -16.20
N TYR A 136 3.49 -5.74 -16.57
CA TYR A 136 2.92 -5.29 -17.84
C TYR A 136 3.65 -5.87 -19.06
N ALA A 137 5.00 -5.88 -19.03
CA ALA A 137 5.79 -6.46 -20.11
C ALA A 137 5.53 -7.96 -20.29
N LEU A 138 5.34 -8.71 -19.19
CA LEU A 138 4.98 -10.14 -19.25
C LEU A 138 3.57 -10.33 -19.81
N ALA A 139 2.59 -9.51 -19.40
CA ALA A 139 1.22 -9.56 -19.92
C ALA A 139 1.17 -9.29 -21.44
N GLN A 140 1.88 -8.25 -21.90
CA GLN A 140 1.97 -7.94 -23.34
C GLN A 140 2.52 -9.08 -24.19
N GLN A 141 3.36 -9.94 -23.62
CA GLN A 141 3.92 -11.10 -24.30
C GLN A 141 3.08 -12.37 -24.14
N GLY A 142 1.88 -12.26 -23.53
CA GLY A 142 0.98 -13.39 -23.30
C GLY A 142 1.57 -14.44 -22.35
N MET A 143 2.36 -14.01 -21.37
CA MET A 143 3.03 -14.91 -20.42
C MET A 143 2.30 -15.07 -19.09
N LEU A 144 1.22 -14.32 -18.88
CA LEU A 144 0.42 -14.34 -17.65
C LEU A 144 -0.97 -14.92 -17.92
N CYS A 145 -1.51 -15.65 -16.95
CA CYS A 145 -2.89 -16.09 -16.94
C CYS A 145 -3.82 -14.90 -16.73
N ASP A 146 -4.98 -14.93 -17.33
CA ASP A 146 -6.09 -14.05 -17.03
C ASP A 146 -6.82 -14.55 -15.78
N PHE A 147 -6.76 -13.82 -14.71
CA PHE A 147 -7.43 -14.17 -13.45
C PHE A 147 -8.95 -14.16 -13.58
N SER A 148 -9.52 -13.37 -14.50
CA SER A 148 -10.98 -13.35 -14.73
C SER A 148 -11.52 -14.64 -15.35
N GLU A 149 -10.64 -15.46 -15.95
CA GLU A 149 -11.00 -16.78 -16.49
C GLU A 149 -10.80 -17.92 -15.46
N ILE A 150 -10.42 -17.61 -14.23
CA ILE A 150 -10.24 -18.59 -13.17
C ILE A 150 -11.50 -18.64 -12.31
N ASP A 151 -12.49 -19.45 -12.70
CA ASP A 151 -13.81 -19.58 -12.03
C ASP A 151 -13.73 -19.79 -10.52
N SER A 152 -12.63 -20.34 -10.02
CA SER A 152 -12.39 -20.60 -8.61
C SER A 152 -11.90 -19.39 -7.81
N LEU A 153 -11.64 -18.25 -8.45
CA LEU A 153 -11.13 -17.03 -7.86
C LEU A 153 -12.20 -15.93 -7.91
N ASP A 154 -12.70 -15.51 -6.75
CA ASP A 154 -13.67 -14.43 -6.62
C ASP A 154 -12.94 -13.10 -6.42
N LEU A 155 -12.84 -12.30 -7.49
CA LEU A 155 -12.14 -11.02 -7.51
C LEU A 155 -12.93 -9.87 -6.85
N GLU A 156 -14.18 -10.08 -6.49
CA GLU A 156 -15.03 -9.08 -5.81
C GLU A 156 -14.91 -9.15 -4.27
N ARG A 157 -14.00 -9.96 -3.75
CA ARG A 157 -13.73 -10.04 -2.31
C ARG A 157 -12.98 -8.81 -1.83
N ASP A 158 -13.32 -8.34 -0.62
CA ASP A 158 -12.80 -7.11 -0.02
C ASP A 158 -11.26 -7.09 0.15
N PHE A 159 -10.63 -8.26 0.24
CA PHE A 159 -9.17 -8.37 0.31
C PHE A 159 -8.45 -8.22 -1.04
N TRP A 160 -9.19 -8.02 -2.13
CA TRP A 160 -8.67 -7.60 -3.42
C TRP A 160 -9.03 -6.14 -3.69
N GLU A 161 -8.08 -5.33 -4.11
CA GLU A 161 -8.27 -3.93 -4.47
C GLU A 161 -9.04 -3.77 -5.78
N SER A 162 -10.33 -4.09 -5.76
CA SER A 162 -11.17 -4.13 -6.98
C SER A 162 -11.22 -2.81 -7.75
N ALA A 163 -11.08 -1.66 -7.06
CA ALA A 163 -11.03 -0.35 -7.71
C ALA A 163 -9.75 -0.17 -8.53
N VAL A 164 -8.62 -0.61 -8.02
CA VAL A 164 -7.32 -0.59 -8.71
C VAL A 164 -7.32 -1.60 -9.85
N GLN A 165 -7.85 -2.81 -9.62
CA GLN A 165 -7.95 -3.86 -10.65
C GLN A 165 -8.73 -3.39 -11.88
N ARG A 166 -9.85 -2.68 -11.71
CA ARG A 166 -10.61 -2.12 -12.84
C ARG A 166 -9.78 -1.16 -13.69
N GLN A 167 -8.87 -0.40 -13.09
CA GLN A 167 -7.96 0.50 -13.82
C GLN A 167 -6.82 -0.25 -14.52
N LEU A 168 -6.42 -1.40 -13.96
CA LEU A 168 -5.34 -2.23 -14.49
C LEU A 168 -5.82 -3.31 -15.47
N THR A 169 -7.14 -3.42 -15.73
CA THR A 169 -7.71 -4.35 -16.69
C THR A 169 -7.24 -4.00 -18.11
N LEU A 170 -6.69 -4.98 -18.83
CA LEU A 170 -6.14 -4.83 -20.18
C LEU A 170 -7.03 -5.56 -21.19
N GLY A 171 -7.82 -4.82 -21.98
CA GLY A 171 -8.69 -5.42 -22.99
C GLY A 171 -9.75 -6.37 -22.42
N GLY A 172 -10.20 -6.14 -21.19
CA GLY A 172 -11.14 -7.00 -20.49
C GLY A 172 -10.51 -8.10 -19.63
N ALA A 173 -9.19 -8.31 -19.73
CA ALA A 173 -8.46 -9.34 -18.99
C ALA A 173 -7.78 -8.78 -17.73
N VAL A 174 -7.74 -9.56 -16.65
CA VAL A 174 -7.12 -9.22 -15.37
C VAL A 174 -5.84 -10.04 -15.20
N TYR A 175 -4.68 -9.44 -15.46
CA TYR A 175 -3.38 -10.10 -15.36
C TYR A 175 -2.64 -9.84 -14.04
N PHE A 176 -3.08 -8.83 -13.29
CA PHE A 176 -2.42 -8.34 -12.08
C PHE A 176 -3.43 -8.24 -10.95
N LEU A 177 -3.04 -8.69 -9.77
CA LEU A 177 -3.84 -8.50 -8.55
C LEU A 177 -3.07 -7.61 -7.56
N THR A 178 -3.80 -6.75 -6.88
CA THR A 178 -3.38 -5.99 -5.69
C THR A 178 -4.31 -6.32 -4.54
N GLY A 179 -3.89 -6.07 -3.33
CA GLY A 179 -4.68 -6.27 -2.13
C GLY A 179 -3.88 -6.78 -0.94
N ASP A 180 -4.57 -7.25 0.06
CA ASP A 180 -4.05 -7.57 1.39
C ASP A 180 -2.95 -8.65 1.48
N PHE A 181 -2.57 -9.28 0.36
CA PHE A 181 -1.48 -10.27 0.37
C PHE A 181 -0.12 -9.66 0.74
N THR A 182 0.02 -8.35 0.62
CA THR A 182 1.20 -7.55 0.94
C THR A 182 0.78 -6.19 1.52
N SER A 183 1.67 -5.46 2.19
CA SER A 183 1.47 -4.04 2.56
C SER A 183 2.15 -3.07 1.58
N TYR A 184 2.66 -3.57 0.46
CA TYR A 184 3.45 -2.76 -0.47
C TYR A 184 2.61 -1.91 -1.42
N ASP A 185 1.37 -2.27 -1.69
CA ASP A 185 0.39 -1.42 -2.35
C ASP A 185 0.05 -0.20 -1.50
N ASP A 186 -0.23 -0.41 -0.21
CA ASP A 186 -0.43 0.67 0.76
C ASP A 186 0.81 1.55 0.91
N ARG A 187 1.99 0.94 1.09
CA ARG A 187 3.28 1.65 1.23
C ARG A 187 3.59 2.53 0.03
N ALA A 188 3.21 2.10 -1.17
CA ALA A 188 3.41 2.84 -2.41
C ALA A 188 2.45 4.03 -2.57
N THR A 189 1.46 4.18 -1.71
CA THR A 189 0.52 5.32 -1.76
C THR A 189 1.26 6.63 -1.52
N GLN A 190 1.15 7.54 -2.50
CA GLN A 190 1.79 8.85 -2.46
C GLN A 190 1.01 9.82 -1.58
N LEU A 191 1.74 10.64 -0.83
CA LEU A 191 1.21 11.63 0.08
C LEU A 191 2.10 12.87 0.16
N ILE A 192 1.63 13.88 0.90
CA ILE A 192 2.40 15.08 1.23
C ILE A 192 2.57 15.14 2.75
N ALA A 193 3.81 15.09 3.22
CA ALA A 193 4.12 15.44 4.60
C ALA A 193 4.32 16.95 4.74
N PHE A 194 3.90 17.54 5.86
CA PHE A 194 4.15 18.95 6.16
C PHE A 194 4.78 19.14 7.54
N SER A 195 5.64 20.14 7.68
CA SER A 195 6.25 20.51 8.95
C SER A 195 5.22 21.25 9.81
N LYS A 196 4.77 20.63 10.91
CA LYS A 196 3.85 21.26 11.87
C LYS A 196 4.46 22.50 12.52
N GLU A 197 5.76 22.47 12.78
CA GLU A 197 6.47 23.59 13.37
C GLU A 197 6.49 24.79 12.42
N LEU A 198 6.87 24.60 11.14
CA LEU A 198 6.85 25.69 10.15
C LEU A 198 5.45 26.23 9.90
N TRP A 199 4.45 25.34 9.80
CA TRP A 199 3.08 25.80 9.63
C TRP A 199 2.64 26.66 10.81
N SER A 200 2.83 26.20 12.04
CA SER A 200 2.48 26.94 13.26
C SER A 200 3.22 28.27 13.36
N GLN A 201 4.49 28.33 12.94
CA GLN A 201 5.27 29.57 12.94
C GLN A 201 4.66 30.65 12.03
N TYR A 202 3.98 30.26 10.94
CA TYR A 202 3.41 31.19 9.96
C TYR A 202 1.88 31.13 9.87
N ALA A 203 1.19 30.50 10.82
CA ALA A 203 -0.26 30.29 10.81
C ALA A 203 -1.04 31.59 10.59
N ASP A 204 -0.68 32.68 11.29
CA ASP A 204 -1.32 33.99 11.11
C ASP A 204 -1.22 34.53 9.67
N LEU A 205 -0.11 34.28 8.99
CA LEU A 205 0.11 34.71 7.62
C LEU A 205 -0.55 33.76 6.61
N LEU A 206 -0.64 32.47 6.96
CA LEU A 206 -1.31 31.44 6.17
C LEU A 206 -2.84 31.51 6.30
N GLY A 207 -3.35 32.20 7.33
CA GLY A 207 -4.78 32.44 7.53
C GLY A 207 -5.54 31.25 8.11
N CYS A 208 -4.85 30.20 8.56
CA CYS A 208 -5.45 29.04 9.26
C CYS A 208 -4.41 28.36 10.17
N ASP A 209 -4.90 27.79 11.28
CA ASP A 209 -4.05 27.18 12.31
C ASP A 209 -3.34 25.91 11.82
N THR A 210 -3.99 25.18 10.92
CA THR A 210 -3.50 23.90 10.40
C THR A 210 -4.00 23.67 8.97
N PRO A 211 -3.22 23.01 8.09
CA PRO A 211 -3.68 22.68 6.75
C PRO A 211 -4.81 21.64 6.72
N TYR A 212 -5.02 20.89 7.80
CA TYR A 212 -6.14 19.95 7.92
C TYR A 212 -7.49 20.67 7.75
N THR A 213 -7.63 21.89 8.30
CA THR A 213 -8.82 22.72 8.09
C THR A 213 -9.13 22.96 6.60
N LEU A 214 -8.10 23.13 5.77
CA LEU A 214 -8.26 23.28 4.31
C LEU A 214 -8.68 21.96 3.66
N VAL A 215 -8.20 20.83 4.18
CA VAL A 215 -8.62 19.51 3.68
C VAL A 215 -10.09 19.26 4.02
N GLU A 216 -10.51 19.48 5.27
CA GLU A 216 -11.87 19.30 5.75
C GLU A 216 -12.88 20.20 5.02
N SER A 217 -12.52 21.48 4.78
CA SER A 217 -13.37 22.41 4.02
C SER A 217 -13.40 22.14 2.52
N GLY A 218 -12.47 21.31 2.02
CA GLY A 218 -12.31 21.06 0.61
C GLY A 218 -11.53 22.14 -0.15
N ASP A 219 -10.87 23.06 0.55
CA ASP A 219 -10.08 24.17 0.00
C ASP A 219 -8.59 23.85 -0.10
N TRP A 220 -8.17 22.66 0.29
CA TRP A 220 -6.81 22.18 0.03
C TRP A 220 -6.63 21.92 -1.46
N THR A 221 -6.21 22.94 -2.18
CA THR A 221 -6.05 22.98 -3.63
C THR A 221 -4.62 23.27 -4.02
N LEU A 222 -4.24 22.99 -5.28
CA LEU A 222 -2.90 23.25 -5.77
C LEU A 222 -2.51 24.74 -5.68
N PRO A 223 -3.39 25.71 -5.99
CA PRO A 223 -3.10 27.12 -5.72
C PRO A 223 -2.90 27.46 -4.24
N ALA A 224 -3.69 26.84 -3.34
CA ALA A 224 -3.53 27.05 -1.90
C ALA A 224 -2.17 26.53 -1.41
N MET A 225 -1.80 25.32 -1.82
CA MET A 225 -0.50 24.72 -1.52
C MET A 225 0.66 25.58 -2.04
N LEU A 226 0.58 26.07 -3.29
CA LEU A 226 1.61 26.94 -3.88
C LEU A 226 1.74 28.26 -3.10
N SER A 227 0.62 28.89 -2.75
CA SER A 227 0.62 30.14 -1.98
C SER A 227 1.30 29.96 -0.61
N ALA A 228 1.01 28.85 0.09
CA ALA A 228 1.65 28.53 1.36
C ALA A 228 3.15 28.26 1.18
N ALA A 229 3.53 27.52 0.14
CA ALA A 229 4.91 27.21 -0.18
C ALA A 229 5.72 28.49 -0.49
N GLU A 230 5.19 29.39 -1.31
CA GLU A 230 5.83 30.66 -1.67
C GLU A 230 5.97 31.59 -0.46
N LEU A 231 4.93 31.66 0.37
CA LEU A 231 4.95 32.45 1.60
C LEU A 231 6.11 32.01 2.49
N VAL A 232 6.20 30.72 2.82
CA VAL A 232 7.24 30.21 3.71
C VAL A 232 8.64 30.34 3.08
N ALA A 233 8.78 30.05 1.79
CA ALA A 233 10.05 30.20 1.09
C ALA A 233 10.53 31.68 1.05
N SER A 234 9.61 32.66 1.03
CA SER A 234 9.93 34.08 1.05
C SER A 234 10.43 34.57 2.42
N GLN A 235 10.11 33.87 3.52
CA GLN A 235 10.46 34.24 4.89
C GLN A 235 11.91 33.85 5.24
N ARG A 236 12.88 34.16 4.35
CA ARG A 236 14.30 33.91 4.62
C ARG A 236 14.81 34.84 5.70
N HIS A 237 15.37 34.31 6.77
CA HIS A 237 16.12 35.10 7.74
C HIS A 237 17.58 35.25 7.25
N ALA A 238 18.12 36.43 7.33
CA ALA A 238 19.52 36.74 6.97
C ALA A 238 20.55 36.02 7.86
N THR A 239 20.09 35.39 8.96
CA THR A 239 20.89 34.64 9.92
C THR A 239 20.90 33.11 9.65
N ASP A 240 20.16 32.62 8.65
CA ASP A 240 20.17 31.21 8.29
C ASP A 240 21.50 30.85 7.58
N ALA A 241 22.56 30.70 8.41
CA ALA A 241 23.91 30.36 7.95
C ALA A 241 23.98 28.99 7.23
N ASP A 242 22.93 28.15 7.36
CA ASP A 242 22.92 26.77 6.91
C ASP A 242 21.95 26.44 5.76
N GLY A 243 21.49 27.41 5.00
CA GLY A 243 20.86 27.08 3.75
C GLY A 243 19.48 27.65 3.49
N ALA A 244 19.04 27.51 2.24
CA ALA A 244 17.76 27.99 1.75
C ALA A 244 16.58 27.31 2.45
N ARG A 245 15.50 28.07 2.71
CA ARG A 245 14.18 27.52 3.03
C ARG A 245 13.45 27.19 1.74
N TYR A 246 12.76 26.07 1.75
CA TYR A 246 11.97 25.61 0.63
C TYR A 246 10.50 25.53 1.04
N GLY A 247 9.62 25.92 0.13
CA GLY A 247 8.19 25.74 0.33
C GLY A 247 7.77 24.30 0.13
N CYS A 248 8.31 23.63 -0.90
CA CYS A 248 8.03 22.23 -1.16
C CYS A 248 9.25 21.52 -1.75
N ALA A 249 9.48 20.30 -1.29
CA ALA A 249 10.45 19.37 -1.87
C ALA A 249 9.70 18.22 -2.57
N VAL A 250 9.92 18.07 -3.87
CA VAL A 250 9.26 17.10 -4.74
C VAL A 250 10.26 16.12 -5.36
N THR A 251 9.76 15.02 -5.89
CA THR A 251 10.50 14.08 -6.75
C THR A 251 9.88 14.07 -8.15
N ASP A 252 10.54 13.41 -9.11
CA ASP A 252 9.96 13.20 -10.45
C ASP A 252 8.68 12.34 -10.36
N ALA A 253 8.64 11.37 -9.45
CA ALA A 253 7.45 10.54 -9.19
C ALA A 253 6.26 11.34 -8.66
N SER A 254 6.48 12.48 -8.00
CA SER A 254 5.40 13.32 -7.46
C SER A 254 4.47 13.87 -8.53
N LEU A 255 4.90 13.92 -9.80
CA LEU A 255 4.06 14.40 -10.90
C LEU A 255 2.78 13.54 -11.04
N SER A 256 2.87 12.22 -10.90
CA SER A 256 1.71 11.33 -10.94
C SER A 256 0.73 11.64 -9.81
N GLY A 257 1.25 11.88 -8.59
CA GLY A 257 0.44 12.27 -7.43
C GLY A 257 -0.31 13.59 -7.66
N PHE A 258 0.36 14.60 -8.20
CA PHE A 258 -0.29 15.88 -8.51
C PHE A 258 -1.32 15.77 -9.63
N LEU A 259 -1.06 14.98 -10.68
CA LEU A 259 -2.03 14.78 -11.76
C LEU A 259 -3.28 14.06 -11.25
N LEU A 260 -3.12 12.94 -10.55
CA LEU A 260 -4.27 12.21 -9.99
C LEU A 260 -4.94 12.99 -8.87
N GLY A 261 -4.19 13.68 -8.00
CA GLY A 261 -4.75 14.61 -7.01
C GLY A 261 -5.65 15.67 -7.64
N ALA A 262 -5.28 16.17 -8.82
CA ALA A 262 -6.07 17.11 -9.63
C ALA A 262 -7.20 16.44 -10.44
N ASP A 263 -7.48 15.14 -10.24
CA ASP A 263 -8.45 14.34 -10.99
C ASP A 263 -8.17 14.36 -12.50
N VAL A 264 -6.90 14.25 -12.86
CA VAL A 264 -6.43 14.16 -14.24
C VAL A 264 -5.94 12.75 -14.51
N HIS A 265 -6.68 12.05 -15.36
CA HIS A 265 -6.35 10.72 -15.83
C HIS A 265 -5.76 10.81 -17.24
N ILE A 266 -4.62 10.17 -17.46
CA ILE A 266 -4.02 10.05 -18.79
C ILE A 266 -4.73 8.96 -19.59
N VAL A 267 -5.08 7.88 -18.92
CA VAL A 267 -5.83 6.75 -19.44
C VAL A 267 -7.02 6.50 -18.54
N SER A 268 -8.17 6.20 -19.11
CA SER A 268 -9.32 5.67 -18.37
C SER A 268 -9.82 4.38 -18.99
N ALA A 269 -10.37 3.49 -18.17
CA ALA A 269 -11.06 2.30 -18.62
C ALA A 269 -12.57 2.50 -18.50
N ASN A 270 -13.34 2.04 -19.51
CA ASN A 270 -14.81 1.98 -19.42
C ASN A 270 -15.23 0.73 -18.62
N ALA A 271 -16.54 0.54 -18.44
CA ALA A 271 -17.10 -0.60 -17.71
C ALA A 271 -16.76 -1.97 -18.32
N ALA A 272 -16.37 -2.02 -19.59
CA ALA A 272 -15.91 -3.24 -20.28
C ALA A 272 -14.37 -3.44 -20.20
N GLY A 273 -13.66 -2.58 -19.47
CA GLY A 273 -12.20 -2.63 -19.37
C GLY A 273 -11.47 -2.12 -20.61
N GLU A 274 -12.20 -1.49 -21.56
CA GLU A 274 -11.56 -0.89 -22.73
C GLU A 274 -10.91 0.41 -22.34
N GLN A 275 -9.61 0.51 -22.56
CA GLN A 275 -8.82 1.68 -22.22
C GLN A 275 -8.90 2.74 -23.33
N SER A 276 -9.00 3.98 -22.93
CA SER A 276 -8.95 5.15 -23.82
C SER A 276 -8.01 6.21 -23.28
N LEU A 277 -7.36 6.91 -24.19
CA LEU A 277 -6.51 8.04 -23.86
C LEU A 277 -7.39 9.26 -23.55
N CYS A 278 -7.29 9.81 -22.35
CA CYS A 278 -8.04 10.98 -21.88
C CYS A 278 -7.31 12.30 -22.09
N PHE A 279 -6.09 12.24 -22.57
CA PHE A 279 -5.23 13.40 -22.84
C PHE A 279 -5.21 13.72 -24.35
N PRO A 280 -5.27 15.01 -24.79
CA PRO A 280 -5.47 16.23 -24.00
C PRO A 280 -6.95 16.53 -23.71
N GLY A 281 -7.19 17.40 -22.72
CA GLY A 281 -8.55 17.87 -22.37
C GLY A 281 -8.50 19.16 -21.56
N ALA A 282 -9.61 19.91 -21.50
CA ALA A 282 -9.64 21.22 -20.83
C ALA A 282 -9.19 21.18 -19.36
N ARG A 283 -9.55 20.11 -18.62
CA ARG A 283 -9.10 19.90 -17.25
C ARG A 283 -7.60 19.65 -17.19
N THR A 284 -7.08 18.85 -18.11
CA THR A 284 -5.65 18.56 -18.24
C THR A 284 -4.85 19.82 -18.55
N ASP A 285 -5.34 20.67 -19.46
CA ASP A 285 -4.67 21.93 -19.80
C ASP A 285 -4.61 22.88 -18.60
N THR A 286 -5.71 22.96 -17.81
CA THR A 286 -5.76 23.75 -16.59
C THR A 286 -4.79 23.21 -15.54
N ALA A 287 -4.82 21.92 -15.28
CA ALA A 287 -3.92 21.24 -14.33
C ALA A 287 -2.46 21.43 -14.74
N TRP A 288 -2.15 21.23 -16.02
CA TRP A 288 -0.80 21.37 -16.54
C TRP A 288 -0.25 22.80 -16.33
N ASN A 289 -1.05 23.82 -16.62
CA ASN A 289 -0.63 25.21 -16.41
C ASN A 289 -0.37 25.52 -14.93
N GLN A 290 -1.22 25.04 -14.01
CA GLN A 290 -1.01 25.22 -12.57
C GLN A 290 0.21 24.42 -12.08
N LEU A 291 0.41 23.20 -12.56
CA LEU A 291 1.57 22.38 -12.22
C LEU A 291 2.86 22.98 -12.74
N MET A 292 2.87 23.54 -13.96
CA MET A 292 4.04 24.25 -14.48
C MET A 292 4.36 25.48 -13.63
N GLN A 293 3.35 26.24 -13.20
CA GLN A 293 3.56 27.34 -12.26
C GLN A 293 4.14 26.83 -10.92
N PHE A 294 3.61 25.74 -10.37
CA PHE A 294 4.09 25.14 -9.14
C PHE A 294 5.55 24.66 -9.26
N PHE A 295 5.86 23.80 -10.24
CA PHE A 295 7.20 23.22 -10.40
C PHE A 295 8.28 24.23 -10.81
N THR A 296 7.91 25.35 -11.44
CA THR A 296 8.85 26.43 -11.82
C THR A 296 8.94 27.55 -10.79
N SER A 297 8.13 27.48 -9.73
CA SER A 297 8.22 28.42 -8.60
C SER A 297 9.58 28.29 -7.90
N GLY A 298 10.16 29.41 -7.52
CA GLY A 298 11.38 29.42 -6.71
C GLY A 298 11.21 28.84 -5.29
N ALA A 299 9.99 28.52 -4.89
CA ALA A 299 9.66 27.90 -3.61
C ALA A 299 9.74 26.36 -3.65
N VAL A 300 9.78 25.77 -4.85
CA VAL A 300 9.78 24.30 -5.05
C VAL A 300 11.16 23.82 -5.45
N VAL A 301 11.62 22.75 -4.83
CA VAL A 301 12.87 22.08 -5.18
C VAL A 301 12.61 20.65 -5.60
N ASN A 302 13.12 20.27 -6.78
CA ASN A 302 13.11 18.86 -7.18
C ASN A 302 14.34 18.15 -6.59
N ARG A 303 14.11 17.35 -5.56
CA ARG A 303 15.17 16.61 -4.86
C ARG A 303 15.81 15.49 -5.69
N SER A 304 15.14 15.04 -6.76
CA SER A 304 15.74 14.08 -7.71
C SER A 304 16.81 14.74 -8.58
N ALA A 305 16.70 16.04 -8.83
CA ALA A 305 17.63 16.79 -9.67
C ALA A 305 18.78 17.43 -8.87
N VAL A 306 18.65 17.56 -7.54
CA VAL A 306 19.63 18.23 -6.67
C VAL A 306 20.35 17.21 -5.81
N SER A 307 21.56 16.84 -6.20
CA SER A 307 22.38 15.80 -5.55
C SER A 307 22.63 16.01 -4.07
N ASP A 308 22.61 17.26 -3.60
CA ASP A 308 22.91 17.62 -2.21
C ASP A 308 21.66 17.91 -1.37
N PHE A 309 20.45 17.77 -1.96
CA PHE A 309 19.23 17.89 -1.17
C PHE A 309 19.06 16.65 -0.30
N LYS A 310 19.22 16.84 0.99
CA LYS A 310 19.11 15.78 1.97
C LYS A 310 17.72 15.82 2.62
N MET A 311 17.18 14.64 2.96
CA MET A 311 15.94 14.50 3.76
C MET A 311 16.00 15.31 5.05
N ASP A 312 17.20 15.56 5.57
CA ASP A 312 17.44 16.39 6.75
C ASP A 312 16.97 17.85 6.59
N ALA A 313 16.82 18.36 5.36
CA ALA A 313 16.24 19.69 5.13
C ALA A 313 14.78 19.76 5.61
N PHE A 314 13.99 18.72 5.39
CA PHE A 314 12.64 18.64 5.92
C PHE A 314 12.65 18.37 7.43
N GLN A 315 13.39 17.39 7.88
CA GLN A 315 13.50 17.02 9.29
C GLN A 315 14.09 18.14 10.19
N ASN A 316 14.88 19.06 9.63
CA ASN A 316 15.42 20.22 10.33
C ASN A 316 14.59 21.49 10.16
N GLY A 317 13.32 21.37 9.73
CA GLY A 317 12.38 22.49 9.65
C GLY A 317 12.77 23.55 8.57
N ARG A 318 13.44 23.13 7.49
CA ARG A 318 13.80 24.02 6.37
C ARG A 318 12.89 23.87 5.16
N THR A 319 11.95 22.95 5.19
CA THR A 319 11.00 22.67 4.11
C THR A 319 9.61 22.55 4.67
N LEU A 320 8.62 23.27 4.11
CA LEU A 320 7.24 23.21 4.61
C LEU A 320 6.57 21.92 4.17
N PHE A 321 6.59 21.59 2.89
CA PHE A 321 5.97 20.38 2.32
C PHE A 321 7.02 19.44 1.73
N TYR A 322 6.77 18.15 1.88
CA TYR A 322 7.65 17.10 1.42
C TYR A 322 6.81 15.97 0.80
N THR A 323 6.96 15.74 -0.50
CA THR A 323 6.24 14.65 -1.17
C THR A 323 6.97 13.34 -0.98
N ASP A 324 6.25 12.31 -0.59
CA ASP A 324 6.79 10.94 -0.45
C ASP A 324 5.67 9.91 -0.59
N THR A 325 5.98 8.66 -0.28
CA THR A 325 5.04 7.57 -0.11
C THR A 325 4.83 7.25 1.37
N ILE A 326 3.80 6.49 1.71
CA ILE A 326 3.61 5.96 3.08
C ILE A 326 4.88 5.22 3.53
N GLY A 327 5.47 4.39 2.65
CA GLY A 327 6.72 3.69 2.92
C GLY A 327 7.88 4.62 3.25
N GLY A 328 8.01 5.71 2.48
CA GLY A 328 9.04 6.74 2.72
C GLY A 328 8.85 7.46 4.06
N ILE A 329 7.62 7.77 4.44
CA ILE A 329 7.31 8.39 5.74
C ILE A 329 7.62 7.45 6.91
N ILE A 330 7.30 6.16 6.79
CA ILE A 330 7.67 5.15 7.79
C ILE A 330 9.19 5.10 7.95
N ALA A 331 9.93 5.06 6.85
CA ALA A 331 11.40 5.06 6.87
C ALA A 331 11.97 6.35 7.47
N MET A 332 11.41 7.52 7.13
CA MET A 332 11.80 8.80 7.68
C MET A 332 11.60 8.85 9.20
N ARG A 333 10.47 8.34 9.71
CA ARG A 333 10.17 8.29 11.13
C ARG A 333 11.14 7.37 11.89
N ALA A 334 11.54 6.26 11.30
CA ALA A 334 12.51 5.34 11.89
C ALA A 334 13.90 5.99 12.07
N LEU A 335 14.27 6.91 11.15
CA LEU A 335 15.55 7.63 11.24
C LEU A 335 15.52 8.76 12.28
N ARG A 336 14.38 9.43 12.48
CA ARG A 336 14.25 10.55 13.41
C ARG A 336 12.86 10.59 14.05
N SER A 337 12.78 10.11 15.28
CA SER A 337 11.51 9.97 16.00
C SER A 337 10.99 11.26 16.65
N ASP A 338 11.83 12.29 16.83
CA ASP A 338 11.50 13.57 17.51
C ASP A 338 10.92 14.64 16.58
N PHE A 339 11.02 14.46 15.26
CA PHE A 339 10.50 15.41 14.28
C PHE A 339 8.97 15.34 14.19
N SER A 340 8.31 16.50 14.30
CA SER A 340 6.85 16.61 14.21
C SER A 340 6.40 17.02 12.82
N PHE A 341 5.66 16.14 12.16
CA PHE A 341 5.04 16.41 10.87
C PHE A 341 3.61 15.86 10.84
N GLY A 342 2.80 16.33 9.92
CA GLY A 342 1.50 15.78 9.60
C GLY A 342 1.46 15.30 8.15
N ILE A 343 0.38 14.60 7.80
CA ILE A 343 0.17 13.98 6.48
C ILE A 343 -1.06 14.61 5.84
N LEU A 344 -0.96 14.93 4.56
CA LEU A 344 -2.02 15.51 3.74
C LEU A 344 -2.18 14.70 2.46
N PRO A 345 -3.39 14.62 1.90
CA PRO A 345 -3.57 14.12 0.54
C PRO A 345 -2.92 15.08 -0.47
N TYR A 346 -2.71 14.60 -1.70
CA TYR A 346 -2.40 15.51 -2.79
C TYR A 346 -3.54 16.52 -3.00
N PRO A 347 -3.22 17.79 -3.31
CA PRO A 347 -4.22 18.84 -3.40
C PRO A 347 -5.14 18.63 -4.62
N LYS A 348 -6.38 19.07 -4.49
CA LYS A 348 -7.32 19.16 -5.61
C LYS A 348 -6.87 20.23 -6.62
N LEU A 349 -7.35 20.11 -7.85
CA LEU A 349 -7.15 21.18 -8.85
C LEU A 349 -7.81 22.48 -8.41
N ASP A 350 -9.05 22.38 -7.93
CA ASP A 350 -9.90 23.48 -7.47
C ASP A 350 -10.90 22.98 -6.42
N SER A 351 -11.59 23.89 -5.76
CA SER A 351 -12.59 23.57 -4.73
C SER A 351 -13.88 22.93 -5.29
N ALA A 352 -14.11 22.98 -6.61
CA ALA A 352 -15.27 22.31 -7.26
C ALA A 352 -15.06 20.80 -7.40
N GLN A 353 -13.83 20.31 -7.32
CA GLN A 353 -13.53 18.88 -7.32
C GLN A 353 -14.13 18.21 -6.09
N SER A 354 -14.85 17.09 -6.29
CA SER A 354 -15.65 16.44 -5.25
C SER A 354 -14.83 15.75 -4.15
N GLY A 355 -13.63 15.27 -4.46
CA GLY A 355 -12.82 14.48 -3.52
C GLY A 355 -11.33 14.63 -3.75
N TYR A 356 -10.56 14.08 -2.82
CA TYR A 356 -9.12 13.92 -2.93
C TYR A 356 -8.80 12.55 -3.51
N PHE A 357 -7.78 12.46 -4.34
CA PHE A 357 -7.32 11.23 -4.95
C PHE A 357 -5.84 11.01 -4.65
N ALA A 358 -5.46 9.76 -4.43
CA ALA A 358 -4.09 9.35 -4.22
C ALA A 358 -3.58 8.55 -5.43
N ALA A 359 -2.30 8.70 -5.72
CA ALA A 359 -1.59 7.85 -6.66
C ALA A 359 -0.80 6.78 -5.89
N SER A 360 -0.61 5.62 -6.50
CA SER A 360 0.39 4.66 -6.07
C SER A 360 1.67 4.84 -6.90
N ASP A 361 2.82 4.81 -6.24
CA ASP A 361 4.11 4.84 -6.94
C ASP A 361 4.36 3.49 -7.60
N SER A 362 4.35 3.47 -8.93
CA SER A 362 4.50 2.25 -9.71
C SER A 362 5.87 1.58 -9.59
N SER A 363 6.86 2.26 -9.05
CA SER A 363 8.19 1.70 -8.78
C SER A 363 8.26 0.97 -7.43
N GLU A 364 7.38 1.32 -6.49
CA GLU A 364 7.28 0.70 -5.17
C GLU A 364 6.14 -0.34 -5.09
N ALA A 365 5.05 -0.11 -5.84
CA ALA A 365 3.93 -1.04 -5.89
C ALA A 365 4.33 -2.39 -6.49
N VAL A 366 3.82 -3.46 -5.89
CA VAL A 366 4.03 -4.82 -6.38
C VAL A 366 2.71 -5.48 -6.75
N PHE A 367 2.76 -6.34 -7.75
CA PHE A 367 1.61 -7.03 -8.32
C PHE A 367 1.79 -8.54 -8.25
N LEU A 368 0.73 -9.21 -7.83
CA LEU A 368 0.64 -10.66 -7.87
C LEU A 368 0.18 -11.08 -9.27
N CYS A 369 0.92 -11.98 -9.90
CA CYS A 369 0.64 -12.49 -11.23
C CYS A 369 0.74 -14.02 -11.22
N MET A 370 0.04 -14.67 -12.16
CA MET A 370 0.13 -16.11 -12.39
C MET A 370 0.71 -16.38 -13.76
N PRO A 371 1.81 -17.13 -13.89
CA PRO A 371 2.39 -17.45 -15.19
C PRO A 371 1.55 -18.50 -15.92
N ILE A 372 1.52 -18.46 -17.26
CA ILE A 372 0.87 -19.50 -18.10
C ILE A 372 1.48 -20.89 -17.93
N SER A 373 2.66 -21.00 -17.35
CA SER A 373 3.31 -22.27 -16.99
C SER A 373 2.78 -22.86 -15.65
N CYS A 374 1.86 -22.18 -14.97
CA CYS A 374 1.21 -22.71 -13.77
C CYS A 374 0.41 -23.98 -14.12
N ALA A 375 0.71 -25.08 -13.45
CA ALA A 375 0.15 -26.39 -13.81
C ALA A 375 -1.34 -26.57 -13.38
N ASP A 376 -1.80 -25.82 -12.38
CA ASP A 376 -3.16 -25.94 -11.80
C ASP A 376 -3.63 -24.56 -11.37
N SER A 377 -3.99 -23.71 -12.33
CA SER A 377 -4.40 -22.33 -12.09
C SER A 377 -5.63 -22.24 -11.18
N ALA A 378 -6.58 -23.15 -11.30
CA ALA A 378 -7.78 -23.17 -10.47
C ALA A 378 -7.45 -23.41 -8.99
N LYS A 379 -6.61 -24.40 -8.70
CA LYS A 379 -6.21 -24.71 -7.33
C LYS A 379 -5.28 -23.67 -6.73
N VAL A 380 -4.37 -23.10 -7.55
CA VAL A 380 -3.51 -21.98 -7.16
C VAL A 380 -4.36 -20.72 -6.90
N GLY A 381 -5.37 -20.43 -7.72
CA GLY A 381 -6.30 -19.32 -7.50
C GLY A 381 -7.01 -19.40 -6.15
N GLN A 382 -7.51 -20.59 -5.77
CA GLN A 382 -8.08 -20.81 -4.44
C GLN A 382 -7.06 -20.63 -3.32
N ALA A 383 -5.82 -21.10 -3.51
CA ALA A 383 -4.76 -20.91 -2.52
C ALA A 383 -4.38 -19.43 -2.36
N LEU A 384 -4.40 -18.64 -3.45
CA LEU A 384 -4.17 -17.20 -3.43
C LEU A 384 -5.31 -16.45 -2.72
N SER A 385 -6.59 -16.87 -2.91
CA SER A 385 -7.72 -16.32 -2.15
C SER A 385 -7.56 -16.56 -0.65
N ALA A 386 -7.19 -17.78 -0.26
CA ALA A 386 -6.93 -18.08 1.15
C ALA A 386 -5.76 -17.26 1.69
N PHE A 387 -4.70 -17.09 0.89
CA PHE A 387 -3.52 -16.33 1.26
C PHE A 387 -3.86 -14.84 1.49
N ALA A 388 -4.57 -14.21 0.57
CA ALA A 388 -4.99 -12.80 0.69
C ALA A 388 -5.97 -12.62 1.85
N TYR A 389 -6.98 -13.49 1.98
CA TYR A 389 -7.91 -13.44 3.10
C TYR A 389 -7.23 -13.56 4.47
N VAL A 390 -6.32 -14.50 4.66
CA VAL A 390 -5.63 -14.64 5.95
C VAL A 390 -4.70 -13.46 6.19
N SER A 391 -4.14 -12.86 5.13
CA SER A 391 -3.35 -11.63 5.22
C SER A 391 -4.20 -10.46 5.69
N SER A 392 -5.44 -10.29 5.18
CA SER A 392 -6.38 -9.24 5.64
C SER A 392 -6.70 -9.34 7.13
N GLN A 393 -6.59 -10.54 7.72
CA GLN A 393 -6.84 -10.77 9.14
C GLN A 393 -5.57 -10.72 10.00
N THR A 394 -4.41 -10.59 9.40
CA THR A 394 -3.12 -10.66 10.13
C THR A 394 -2.16 -9.55 9.75
N LEU A 395 -1.77 -9.46 8.49
CA LEU A 395 -0.78 -8.51 7.98
C LEU A 395 -1.34 -7.08 7.95
N THR A 396 -2.49 -6.90 7.33
CA THR A 396 -3.13 -5.59 7.16
C THR A 396 -3.40 -4.88 8.50
N PRO A 397 -4.00 -5.53 9.53
CA PRO A 397 -4.14 -4.89 10.84
C PRO A 397 -2.80 -4.58 11.50
N ALA A 398 -1.79 -5.46 11.34
CA ALA A 398 -0.47 -5.20 11.91
C ALA A 398 0.21 -4.00 11.25
N PHE A 399 0.06 -3.83 9.94
CA PHE A 399 0.57 -2.68 9.22
C PHE A 399 -0.10 -1.39 9.66
N TYR A 400 -1.43 -1.31 9.60
CA TYR A 400 -2.15 -0.07 9.94
C TYR A 400 -2.04 0.27 11.42
N GLU A 401 -2.39 -0.64 12.32
CA GLU A 401 -2.48 -0.33 13.75
C GLU A 401 -1.13 -0.14 14.42
N LYS A 402 -0.11 -0.91 14.03
CA LYS A 402 1.18 -0.94 14.74
C LYS A 402 2.29 -0.21 14.01
N VAL A 403 2.37 -0.33 12.68
CA VAL A 403 3.44 0.30 11.90
C VAL A 403 3.05 1.72 11.50
N LEU A 404 1.90 1.90 10.87
CA LEU A 404 1.49 3.21 10.37
C LEU A 404 1.01 4.10 11.53
N TYR A 405 -0.11 3.77 12.17
CA TYR A 405 -0.71 4.62 13.21
C TYR A 405 0.10 4.58 14.52
N GLY A 406 0.53 3.40 14.96
CA GLY A 406 1.22 3.27 16.24
C GLY A 406 2.63 3.87 16.27
N ALA A 407 3.37 3.78 15.17
CA ALA A 407 4.78 4.20 15.14
C ALA A 407 5.06 5.42 14.26
N SER A 408 4.33 5.62 13.17
CA SER A 408 4.69 6.60 12.14
C SER A 408 3.80 7.83 12.14
N VAL A 409 2.48 7.66 12.22
CA VAL A 409 1.49 8.74 12.34
C VAL A 409 1.12 8.89 13.81
N ARG A 410 1.20 10.09 14.36
CA ARG A 410 1.03 10.35 15.81
C ARG A 410 -0.04 11.37 16.13
N ASP A 411 -0.90 11.66 15.19
CA ASP A 411 -2.03 12.57 15.35
C ASP A 411 -3.25 12.06 14.58
N GLU A 412 -4.43 12.24 15.19
CA GLU A 412 -5.71 11.78 14.67
C GLU A 412 -6.05 12.44 13.31
N GLU A 413 -5.61 13.69 13.08
CA GLU A 413 -5.91 14.41 11.85
C GLU A 413 -5.14 13.84 10.62
N SER A 414 -4.03 13.14 10.86
CA SER A 414 -3.25 12.48 9.80
C SER A 414 -3.76 11.07 9.47
N GLU A 415 -4.60 10.48 10.33
CA GLU A 415 -5.23 9.17 10.11
C GLU A 415 -6.39 9.28 9.10
#